data_ff15c51ca5d9c2fec843519a1bbb8a0a
#
_entry.id   ff15c51ca5d9c2fec843519a1bbb8a0a
#
_cell.length_a   1.000
_cell.length_b   1.000
_cell.length_c   1.000
_cell.angle_alpha   90.00
_cell.angle_beta   90.00
_cell.angle_gamma   90.00
#
_symmetry.space_group_name_H-M   'P 1'
#
loop_
_entity.id
_entity.type
_entity.pdbx_description
1 polymer ?
#
loop_
_entity_poly.entity_id
_entity_poly.type
_entity_poly.pdbx_seq_one_letter_code
_entity_poly.pdbx_strand_id
1 'polypeptide(L)'
;NAGAEGLMQVMTSVHEAKFDAFGGPEAAFDPYANMVVGTDILSYLIRRTGSVRRALKWYSGAANLEDDRGYGARVMREHGLLTVAAEGRTDAAVKLHRAGKSASEGGAGNAAKLGFAHWTKLSERTAGAPRARNADLRGKAQAS
;
A
#
# COMPACT_ATOMS: atom_id res chain seq x y z
N ASN A 1 6.87 14.08 -6.57
CA ASN A 1 8.17 13.62 -7.06
C ASN A 1 8.14 13.60 -8.57
N ALA A 2 9.11 14.25 -9.22
CA ALA A 2 9.26 14.18 -10.67
C ALA A 2 9.52 12.70 -11.06
N GLY A 3 8.68 12.14 -11.94
CA GLY A 3 8.80 10.76 -12.40
C GLY A 3 8.04 9.70 -11.61
N ALA A 4 7.22 10.08 -10.64
CA ALA A 4 6.29 9.14 -10.00
C ALA A 4 4.96 9.12 -10.77
N GLU A 5 4.50 7.95 -11.17
CA GLU A 5 3.42 7.75 -12.13
C GLU A 5 2.31 6.84 -11.60
N GLY A 6 1.09 7.04 -12.06
CA GLY A 6 -0.07 6.22 -11.78
C GLY A 6 -0.61 6.29 -10.36
N LEU A 7 -1.56 5.41 -10.03
CA LEU A 7 -2.29 5.41 -8.76
C LEU A 7 -1.39 5.19 -7.54
N MET A 8 -0.39 4.32 -7.67
CA MET A 8 0.57 4.01 -6.61
C MET A 8 1.80 4.92 -6.62
N GLN A 9 1.88 5.88 -7.55
CA GLN A 9 3.01 6.79 -7.67
C GLN A 9 4.35 6.05 -7.75
N VAL A 10 4.43 5.09 -8.69
CA VAL A 10 5.65 4.29 -8.89
C VAL A 10 6.67 5.11 -9.68
N MET A 11 7.92 5.09 -9.24
CA MET A 11 9.05 5.66 -10.00
C MET A 11 9.39 4.72 -11.16
N THR A 12 8.78 4.97 -12.34
CA THR A 12 8.89 4.08 -13.50
C THR A 12 10.33 3.91 -13.94
N SER A 13 11.11 4.97 -13.99
CA SER A 13 12.55 4.93 -14.35
C SER A 13 13.41 4.05 -13.42
N VAL A 14 12.97 3.82 -12.18
CA VAL A 14 13.67 2.96 -11.20
C VAL A 14 13.18 1.50 -11.29
N HIS A 15 11.94 1.31 -11.74
CA HIS A 15 11.25 0.02 -11.71
C HIS A 15 10.80 -0.45 -13.10
N GLU A 16 11.44 0.03 -14.17
CA GLU A 16 11.07 -0.22 -15.57
C GLU A 16 10.86 -1.71 -15.85
N ALA A 17 11.81 -2.56 -15.47
CA ALA A 17 11.74 -4.02 -15.68
C ALA A 17 10.53 -4.69 -15.00
N LYS A 18 9.90 -4.05 -14.01
CA LYS A 18 8.68 -4.59 -13.39
C LYS A 18 7.45 -4.39 -14.26
N PHE A 19 7.51 -3.49 -15.23
CA PHE A 19 6.43 -3.26 -16.18
C PHE A 19 6.55 -4.10 -17.45
N ASP A 20 7.66 -4.83 -17.67
CA ASP A 20 7.86 -5.67 -18.86
C ASP A 20 6.73 -6.69 -19.07
N ALA A 21 6.22 -7.30 -17.97
CA ALA A 21 5.11 -8.23 -18.00
C ALA A 21 3.77 -7.59 -18.43
N PHE A 22 3.70 -6.26 -18.46
CA PHE A 22 2.51 -5.47 -18.82
C PHE A 22 2.68 -4.70 -20.13
N GLY A 23 3.76 -4.96 -20.88
CA GLY A 23 4.02 -4.33 -22.18
C GLY A 23 5.01 -3.15 -22.13
N GLY A 24 5.66 -2.93 -20.99
CA GLY A 24 6.71 -1.91 -20.86
C GLY A 24 6.33 -0.70 -20.01
N PRO A 25 7.19 0.33 -19.96
CA PRO A 25 7.06 1.47 -19.04
C PRO A 25 5.74 2.24 -19.16
N GLU A 26 5.18 2.33 -20.36
CA GLU A 26 3.90 3.02 -20.62
C GLU A 26 2.74 2.42 -19.84
N ALA A 27 2.83 1.13 -19.45
CA ALA A 27 1.85 0.48 -18.59
C ALA A 27 1.81 1.08 -17.17
N ALA A 28 2.73 1.96 -16.80
CA ALA A 28 2.66 2.70 -15.56
C ALA A 28 1.39 3.56 -15.42
N PHE A 29 0.76 3.93 -16.52
CA PHE A 29 -0.51 4.65 -16.54
C PHE A 29 -1.73 3.73 -16.54
N ASP A 30 -1.57 2.43 -16.77
CA ASP A 30 -2.64 1.46 -16.59
C ASP A 30 -2.90 1.23 -15.09
N PRO A 31 -4.14 1.43 -14.60
CA PRO A 31 -4.44 1.32 -13.17
C PRO A 31 -4.13 -0.05 -12.59
N TYR A 32 -4.37 -1.13 -13.33
CA TYR A 32 -4.13 -2.49 -12.88
C TYR A 32 -2.63 -2.78 -12.79
N ALA A 33 -1.88 -2.52 -13.87
CA ALA A 33 -0.44 -2.73 -13.89
C ALA A 33 0.26 -1.91 -12.81
N ASN A 34 -0.13 -0.65 -12.65
CA ASN A 34 0.44 0.24 -11.64
C ASN A 34 0.18 -0.27 -10.21
N MET A 35 -1.04 -0.73 -9.90
CA MET A 35 -1.35 -1.33 -8.60
C MET A 35 -0.56 -2.61 -8.35
N VAL A 36 -0.45 -3.51 -9.34
CA VAL A 36 0.31 -4.76 -9.19
C VAL A 36 1.77 -4.46 -8.91
N VAL A 37 2.40 -3.59 -9.70
CA VAL A 37 3.82 -3.23 -9.52
C VAL A 37 4.04 -2.49 -8.21
N GLY A 38 3.19 -1.52 -7.88
CA GLY A 38 3.33 -0.74 -6.64
C GLY A 38 3.15 -1.59 -5.38
N THR A 39 2.20 -2.53 -5.38
CA THR A 39 2.01 -3.47 -4.25
C THR A 39 3.13 -4.50 -4.15
N ASP A 40 3.73 -4.95 -5.27
CA ASP A 40 4.90 -5.82 -5.24
C ASP A 40 6.11 -5.10 -4.62
N ILE A 41 6.36 -3.84 -5.01
CA ILE A 41 7.40 -3.01 -4.41
C ILE A 41 7.17 -2.86 -2.90
N LEU A 42 5.97 -2.50 -2.49
CA LEU A 42 5.64 -2.34 -1.08
C LEU A 42 5.79 -3.65 -0.30
N SER A 43 5.36 -4.77 -0.87
CA SER A 43 5.52 -6.11 -0.29
C SER A 43 7.00 -6.47 -0.10
N TYR A 44 7.84 -6.19 -1.09
CA TYR A 44 9.28 -6.37 -0.97
C TYR A 44 9.87 -5.53 0.18
N LEU A 45 9.48 -4.27 0.28
CA LEU A 45 9.95 -3.37 1.34
C LEU A 45 9.50 -3.83 2.72
N ILE A 46 8.27 -4.36 2.86
CA ILE A 46 7.79 -4.92 4.12
C ILE A 46 8.65 -6.10 4.55
N ARG A 47 8.93 -7.03 3.63
CA ARG A 47 9.84 -8.16 3.92
C ARG A 47 11.24 -7.72 4.31
N ARG A 48 11.78 -6.73 3.60
CA ARG A 48 13.13 -6.21 3.82
C ARG A 48 13.29 -5.47 5.15
N THR A 49 12.30 -4.69 5.52
CA THR A 49 12.38 -3.84 6.73
C THR A 49 11.81 -4.52 7.99
N GLY A 50 11.04 -5.59 7.81
CA GLY A 50 10.30 -6.25 8.90
C GLY A 50 9.20 -5.37 9.52
N SER A 51 8.83 -4.23 8.89
CA SER A 51 7.90 -3.27 9.46
C SER A 51 7.15 -2.51 8.37
N VAL A 52 5.83 -2.55 8.41
CA VAL A 52 4.97 -1.78 7.48
C VAL A 52 5.27 -0.28 7.55
N ARG A 53 5.45 0.25 8.75
CA ARG A 53 5.78 1.67 8.94
C ARG A 53 7.09 2.05 8.26
N ARG A 54 8.14 1.24 8.46
CA ARG A 54 9.43 1.47 7.78
C ARG A 54 9.32 1.28 6.27
N ALA A 55 8.58 0.28 5.83
CA ALA A 55 8.33 0.06 4.40
C ALA A 55 7.64 1.26 3.74
N LEU A 56 6.59 1.80 4.36
CA LEU A 56 5.91 3.00 3.88
C LEU A 56 6.82 4.22 3.85
N LYS A 57 7.68 4.40 4.86
CA LYS A 57 8.70 5.44 4.87
C LYS A 57 9.66 5.29 3.68
N TRP A 58 10.12 4.08 3.40
CA TRP A 58 11.01 3.81 2.26
C TRP A 58 10.28 3.98 0.93
N TYR A 59 9.03 3.51 0.84
CA TYR A 59 8.19 3.65 -0.34
C TYR A 59 7.97 5.12 -0.73
N SER A 60 7.79 5.99 0.24
CA SER A 60 7.65 7.43 0.01
C SER A 60 8.95 8.15 -0.38
N GLY A 61 10.06 7.43 -0.50
CA GLY A 61 11.38 7.99 -0.78
C GLY A 61 12.09 8.60 0.44
N ALA A 62 11.53 8.45 1.64
CA ALA A 62 12.07 9.04 2.87
C ALA A 62 13.00 8.11 3.64
N ALA A 63 13.56 7.05 3.00
CA ALA A 63 14.38 6.04 3.67
C ALA A 63 15.52 6.65 4.52
N ASN A 64 16.19 7.66 3.99
CA ASN A 64 17.33 8.34 4.60
C ASN A 64 16.97 9.65 5.32
N LEU A 65 15.69 10.00 5.41
CA LEU A 65 15.22 11.18 6.12
C LEU A 65 14.88 10.81 7.57
N GLU A 66 14.81 11.79 8.45
CA GLU A 66 14.41 11.60 9.83
C GLU A 66 12.98 11.06 9.91
N ASP A 67 12.05 11.64 9.15
CA ASP A 67 10.66 11.22 9.06
C ASP A 67 10.14 11.16 7.61
N ASP A 68 8.90 10.71 7.43
CA ASP A 68 8.19 10.61 6.15
C ASP A 68 7.12 11.72 5.99
N ARG A 69 7.21 12.79 6.75
CA ARG A 69 6.23 13.88 6.79
C ARG A 69 4.79 13.38 7.02
N GLY A 70 4.66 12.33 7.83
CA GLY A 70 3.39 11.73 8.18
C GLY A 70 2.75 10.87 7.08
N TYR A 71 3.48 10.53 6.01
CA TYR A 71 2.95 9.70 4.92
C TYR A 71 2.44 8.35 5.43
N GLY A 72 3.27 7.60 6.15
CA GLY A 72 2.89 6.30 6.68
C GLY A 72 1.70 6.39 7.65
N ALA A 73 1.64 7.44 8.46
CA ALA A 73 0.50 7.67 9.37
C ALA A 73 -0.80 7.90 8.60
N ARG A 74 -0.77 8.66 7.50
CA ARG A 74 -1.95 8.87 6.62
C ARG A 74 -2.40 7.57 5.98
N VAL A 75 -1.48 6.80 5.39
CA VAL A 75 -1.80 5.51 4.76
C VAL A 75 -2.43 4.55 5.76
N MET A 76 -1.86 4.43 6.96
CA MET A 76 -2.39 3.53 7.99
C MET A 76 -3.76 3.96 8.50
N ARG A 77 -4.00 5.27 8.61
CA ARG A 77 -5.33 5.80 8.97
C ARG A 77 -6.37 5.42 7.91
N GLU A 78 -6.10 5.68 6.65
CA GLU A 78 -7.02 5.35 5.55
C GLU A 78 -7.27 3.84 5.46
N HIS A 79 -6.23 3.02 5.62
CA HIS A 79 -6.38 1.57 5.70
C HIS A 79 -7.35 1.16 6.84
N GLY A 80 -7.21 1.75 8.02
CA GLY A 80 -8.11 1.48 9.15
C GLY A 80 -9.57 1.85 8.86
N LEU A 81 -9.80 2.99 8.20
CA LEU A 81 -11.14 3.43 7.81
C LEU A 81 -11.76 2.49 6.77
N LEU A 82 -11.00 2.09 5.76
CA LEU A 82 -11.44 1.14 4.74
C LEU A 82 -11.74 -0.23 5.33
N THR A 83 -10.96 -0.69 6.31
CA THR A 83 -11.22 -1.94 7.02
C THR A 83 -12.56 -1.90 7.74
N VAL A 84 -12.84 -0.82 8.49
CA VAL A 84 -14.14 -0.64 9.18
C VAL A 84 -15.29 -0.60 8.18
N ALA A 85 -15.12 0.06 7.04
CA ALA A 85 -16.15 0.12 6.00
C ALA A 85 -16.39 -1.27 5.36
N ALA A 86 -15.33 -2.03 5.11
CA ALA A 86 -15.41 -3.37 4.52
C ALA A 86 -16.11 -4.39 5.44
N GLU A 87 -16.12 -4.14 6.76
CA GLU A 87 -16.88 -4.91 7.73
C GLU A 87 -18.38 -4.53 7.75
N GLY A 88 -18.86 -3.75 6.79
CA GLY A 88 -20.24 -3.26 6.69
C GLY A 88 -20.57 -2.08 7.61
N ARG A 89 -19.59 -1.51 8.31
CA ARG A 89 -19.75 -0.39 9.26
C ARG A 89 -19.41 0.96 8.61
N THR A 90 -19.99 1.23 7.44
CA THR A 90 -19.69 2.42 6.63
C THR A 90 -19.96 3.73 7.37
N ASP A 91 -21.06 3.82 8.12
CA ASP A 91 -21.38 5.02 8.90
C ASP A 91 -20.35 5.29 10.00
N ALA A 92 -19.84 4.23 10.64
CA ALA A 92 -18.79 4.35 11.62
C ALA A 92 -17.47 4.84 10.98
N ALA A 93 -17.12 4.31 9.81
CA ALA A 93 -15.96 4.76 9.06
C ALA A 93 -16.06 6.25 8.68
N VAL A 94 -17.23 6.70 8.20
CA VAL A 94 -17.48 8.11 7.86
C VAL A 94 -17.36 9.02 9.09
N LYS A 95 -17.92 8.60 10.23
CA LYS A 95 -17.79 9.36 11.49
C LYS A 95 -16.32 9.48 11.94
N LEU A 96 -15.56 8.39 11.88
CA LEU A 96 -14.14 8.37 12.21
C LEU A 96 -13.31 9.24 11.25
N HIS A 97 -13.62 9.22 9.95
CA HIS A 97 -12.96 10.07 8.96
C HIS A 97 -13.18 11.56 9.28
N ARG A 98 -14.41 11.96 9.54
CA ARG A 98 -14.75 13.35 9.90
C ARG A 98 -14.10 13.80 11.20
N ALA A 99 -14.10 12.96 12.23
CA ALA A 99 -13.43 13.25 13.51
C ALA A 99 -11.93 13.40 13.34
N GLY A 100 -11.29 12.56 12.52
CA GLY A 100 -9.85 12.65 12.21
C GLY A 100 -9.48 13.92 11.44
N LYS A 101 -10.38 14.45 10.61
CA LYS A 101 -10.17 15.70 9.87
C LYS A 101 -10.24 16.93 10.79
N SER A 102 -11.17 16.98 11.71
CA SER A 102 -11.27 18.05 12.71
C SER A 102 -10.10 18.02 13.71
N ALA A 103 -9.57 16.84 14.05
CA ALA A 103 -8.39 16.70 14.92
C ALA A 103 -7.07 17.08 14.24
N SER A 104 -6.96 16.95 12.90
CA SER A 104 -5.77 17.36 12.15
C SER A 104 -5.68 18.88 11.98
N GLU A 105 -6.82 19.57 12.07
CA GLU A 105 -6.89 21.04 12.10
C GLU A 105 -6.59 21.61 13.50
N GLY A 106 -6.59 20.77 14.54
CA GLY A 106 -6.42 21.15 15.96
C GLY A 106 -5.23 20.51 16.70
N GLY A 107 -4.28 19.87 16.02
CA GLY A 107 -3.10 19.28 16.68
C GLY A 107 -3.04 17.75 16.65
N ALA A 108 -1.92 17.24 16.16
CA ALA A 108 -1.65 15.82 15.93
C ALA A 108 -1.58 15.02 17.24
N GLY A 109 -2.24 13.86 17.30
CA GLY A 109 -1.84 12.95 18.37
C GLY A 109 -2.49 11.57 18.51
N ASN A 110 -3.75 11.31 18.19
CA ASN A 110 -4.38 10.06 18.68
C ASN A 110 -4.94 9.09 17.63
N ALA A 111 -5.16 9.49 16.39
CA ALA A 111 -5.75 8.61 15.37
C ALA A 111 -4.79 7.53 14.84
N ALA A 112 -3.49 7.77 14.91
CA ALA A 112 -2.46 6.83 14.43
C ALA A 112 -2.33 5.56 15.29
N LYS A 113 -2.71 5.62 16.58
CA LYS A 113 -2.60 4.47 17.50
C LYS A 113 -3.65 3.38 17.24
N LEU A 114 -4.84 3.75 16.80
CA LEU A 114 -5.93 2.78 16.55
C LEU A 114 -5.71 1.93 15.29
N GLY A 115 -5.19 2.52 14.21
CA GLY A 115 -4.91 1.78 12.97
C GLY A 115 -3.75 0.78 13.11
N PHE A 116 -2.76 1.10 13.94
CA PHE A 116 -1.56 0.27 14.09
C PHE A 116 -1.81 -1.02 14.89
N ALA A 117 -2.63 -0.95 15.94
CA ALA A 117 -2.97 -2.11 16.77
C ALA A 117 -3.81 -3.15 16.00
N HIS A 118 -4.64 -2.72 15.06
CA HIS A 118 -5.46 -3.61 14.24
C HIS A 118 -4.64 -4.31 13.14
N TRP A 119 -3.69 -3.60 12.55
CA TRP A 119 -2.80 -4.16 11.52
C TRP A 119 -1.87 -5.25 12.06
N THR A 120 -1.31 -5.11 13.25
CA THR A 120 -0.46 -6.15 13.86
C THR A 120 -1.21 -7.46 14.02
N LYS A 121 -2.49 -7.43 14.41
CA LYS A 121 -3.33 -8.63 14.50
C LYS A 121 -3.67 -9.26 13.14
N LEU A 122 -3.80 -8.46 12.08
CA LEU A 122 -4.08 -8.97 10.73
C LEU A 122 -2.83 -9.56 10.06
N SER A 123 -1.68 -8.94 10.24
CA SER A 123 -0.42 -9.44 9.68
C SER A 123 0.01 -10.77 10.31
N GLU A 124 -0.30 -11.00 11.58
CA GLU A 124 -0.08 -12.29 12.26
C GLU A 124 -1.00 -13.38 11.71
N ARG A 125 -2.24 -13.05 11.34
CA ARG A 125 -3.20 -14.03 10.77
C ARG A 125 -2.89 -14.39 9.32
N THR A 126 -2.28 -13.50 8.54
CA THR A 126 -1.92 -13.74 7.12
C THR A 126 -0.53 -14.37 6.95
N ALA A 127 0.34 -14.27 7.94
CA ALA A 127 1.66 -14.91 7.92
C ALA A 127 1.59 -16.46 7.94
N GLY A 128 0.44 -17.04 8.31
CA GLY A 128 0.21 -18.47 8.33
C GLY A 128 -0.58 -19.05 7.15
N ALA A 129 -1.01 -18.25 6.18
CA ALA A 129 -1.75 -18.75 5.04
C ALA A 129 -0.80 -19.35 3.98
N PRO A 130 -1.05 -20.59 3.48
CA PRO A 130 -0.21 -21.18 2.46
C PRO A 130 -0.31 -20.36 1.16
N ARG A 131 0.84 -20.04 0.59
CA ARG A 131 0.95 -19.39 -0.74
C ARG A 131 0.18 -20.24 -1.76
N ALA A 132 -0.89 -19.70 -2.33
CA ALA A 132 -1.45 -20.22 -3.57
C ALA A 132 -0.34 -20.15 -4.64
N ARG A 133 0.09 -21.30 -5.12
CA ARG A 133 1.07 -21.41 -6.21
C ARG A 133 0.39 -20.92 -7.48
N ASN A 134 0.83 -19.80 -8.01
CA ASN A 134 0.53 -19.32 -9.36
C ASN A 134 1.21 -20.27 -10.39
N ALA A 135 0.69 -21.49 -10.54
CA ALA A 135 1.21 -22.50 -11.48
C ALA A 135 0.30 -22.74 -12.69
N ASP A 136 -0.80 -21.99 -12.86
CA ASP A 136 -1.83 -22.41 -13.83
C ASP A 136 -2.20 -21.37 -14.90
N LEU A 137 -1.38 -20.37 -15.15
CA LEU A 137 -1.64 -19.42 -16.24
C LEU A 137 -0.71 -19.57 -17.46
N ARG A 138 0.18 -20.57 -17.50
CA ARG A 138 1.06 -20.82 -18.66
C ARG A 138 0.54 -21.87 -19.67
N GLY A 139 -0.65 -22.43 -19.46
CA GLY A 139 -1.16 -23.57 -20.23
C GLY A 139 -2.13 -23.27 -21.37
N LYS A 140 -2.50 -22.02 -21.68
CA LYS A 140 -3.54 -21.74 -22.69
C LYS A 140 -3.14 -20.82 -23.85
N ALA A 141 -1.88 -20.56 -24.07
CA ALA A 141 -1.42 -19.72 -25.20
C ALA A 141 -0.71 -20.47 -26.34
N GLN A 142 -0.82 -21.80 -26.42
CA GLN A 142 -0.28 -22.60 -27.56
C GLN A 142 -1.30 -23.68 -27.98
N ALA A 143 -2.43 -23.28 -28.50
CA ALA A 143 -3.27 -24.11 -29.36
C ALA A 143 -4.26 -23.21 -30.11
N SER A 144 -3.82 -22.59 -31.17
CA SER A 144 -4.59 -22.30 -32.42
C SER A 144 -3.62 -21.76 -33.47
#